data_001749bcd37fcc602ac0843dfeb0abaa
#
_entry.id   001749bcd37fcc602ac0843dfeb0abaa
#
_cell.length_a   1.000
_cell.length_b   1.000
_cell.length_c   1.000
_cell.angle_alpha   90.00
_cell.angle_beta   90.00
_cell.angle_gamma   90.00
#
_symmetry.space_group_name_H-M   'P 1'
#
loop_
_entity.id
_entity.type
_entity.pdbx_description
1 polymer ?
#
loop_
_entity_poly.entity_id
_entity_poly.type
_entity_poly.pdbx_seq_one_letter_code
_entity_poly.pdbx_strand_id
1 'polypeptide(L)'
;MREADPECRFVWAEPLIHVAPKNHDREEIRAAEQFRCGQFEVYDMLTGHSRPELGGDPSFVDVIGLNYYPHNQWYLNGPTIPMGHHEYRPLGDMLVEVAERYEKPIYISETGSEGSGRPAWLHYVCDEVRDAQSRGAEIIGICLYPITAYPGWDNSRHAEAGLFSTIGSDGERHPYLPLADEIRRQQDIFAGLA
;
A
#
# COMPACT_ATOMS: atom_id res chain seq x y z
N MET A 1 21.13 6.51 14.15
CA MET A 1 20.98 7.14 12.81
C MET A 1 20.85 8.65 12.97
N ARG A 2 19.94 9.19 13.77
CA ARG A 2 19.80 10.67 13.95
C ARG A 2 21.03 11.32 14.61
N GLU A 3 21.87 10.58 15.32
CA GLU A 3 23.16 11.10 15.80
C GLU A 3 24.15 11.35 14.65
N ALA A 4 24.04 10.56 13.56
CA ALA A 4 24.91 10.71 12.38
C ALA A 4 24.32 11.68 11.36
N ASP A 5 22.99 11.72 11.24
CA ASP A 5 22.25 12.63 10.37
C ASP A 5 20.95 13.05 11.08
N PRO A 6 20.93 14.27 11.68
CA PRO A 6 19.74 14.78 12.37
C PRO A 6 18.52 14.99 11.46
N GLU A 7 18.73 15.15 10.15
CA GLU A 7 17.64 15.37 9.17
C GLU A 7 17.04 14.05 8.63
N CYS A 8 17.59 12.88 9.04
CA CYS A 8 17.08 11.61 8.57
C CYS A 8 15.63 11.37 9.03
N ARG A 9 14.80 10.89 8.12
CA ARG A 9 13.40 10.52 8.38
C ARG A 9 13.23 9.01 8.35
N PHE A 10 12.44 8.48 9.27
CA PHE A 10 12.13 7.06 9.35
C PHE A 10 10.76 6.80 8.73
N VAL A 11 10.76 6.00 7.67
CA VAL A 11 9.57 5.41 7.07
C VAL A 11 9.47 3.99 7.59
N TRP A 12 8.39 3.65 8.27
CA TRP A 12 8.10 2.26 8.62
C TRP A 12 7.03 1.73 7.68
N ALA A 13 7.27 0.59 7.04
CA ALA A 13 6.42 0.06 5.98
C ALA A 13 5.81 -1.29 6.39
N GLU A 14 4.47 -1.36 6.39
CA GLU A 14 3.70 -2.56 6.68
C GLU A 14 2.57 -2.74 5.65
N PRO A 15 2.05 -3.96 5.46
CA PRO A 15 0.89 -4.18 4.61
C PRO A 15 -0.35 -3.45 5.12
N LEU A 16 -1.04 -2.75 4.23
CA LEU A 16 -2.39 -2.24 4.49
C LEU A 16 -3.40 -3.29 4.03
N ILE A 17 -4.24 -3.79 4.97
CA ILE A 17 -5.13 -4.91 4.71
C ILE A 17 -6.58 -4.61 5.10
N HIS A 18 -7.51 -5.27 4.43
CA HIS A 18 -8.89 -5.41 4.86
C HIS A 18 -9.27 -6.88 4.96
N VAL A 19 -9.87 -7.27 6.09
CA VAL A 19 -10.32 -8.64 6.33
C VAL A 19 -11.80 -8.61 6.69
N ALA A 20 -12.63 -9.20 5.84
CA ALA A 20 -14.07 -9.28 6.05
C ALA A 20 -14.47 -10.62 6.70
N PRO A 21 -15.54 -10.66 7.50
CA PRO A 21 -16.11 -11.91 7.97
C PRO A 21 -16.81 -12.65 6.83
N LYS A 22 -16.80 -13.98 6.84
CA LYS A 22 -17.52 -14.80 5.83
C LYS A 22 -19.03 -14.80 6.01
N ASN A 23 -19.49 -14.46 7.21
CA ASN A 23 -20.90 -14.45 7.58
C ASN A 23 -21.16 -13.39 8.66
N HIS A 24 -22.43 -13.23 9.06
CA HIS A 24 -22.83 -12.25 10.07
C HIS A 24 -22.81 -12.78 11.51
N ASP A 25 -22.09 -13.89 11.77
CA ASP A 25 -21.89 -14.37 13.12
C ASP A 25 -21.00 -13.40 13.92
N ARG A 26 -21.41 -13.11 15.15
CA ARG A 26 -20.68 -12.15 16.02
C ARG A 26 -19.25 -12.59 16.33
N GLU A 27 -19.00 -13.90 16.43
CA GLU A 27 -17.65 -14.43 16.66
C GLU A 27 -16.77 -14.25 15.42
N GLU A 28 -17.31 -14.54 14.23
CA GLU A 28 -16.63 -14.37 12.97
C GLU A 28 -16.31 -12.88 12.69
N ILE A 29 -17.30 -11.98 12.93
CA ILE A 29 -17.09 -10.54 12.80
C ILE A 29 -15.97 -10.06 13.73
N ARG A 30 -15.99 -10.49 15.01
CA ARG A 30 -14.95 -10.12 15.97
C ARG A 30 -13.58 -10.66 15.57
N ALA A 31 -13.50 -11.89 15.09
CA ALA A 31 -12.25 -12.51 14.68
C ALA A 31 -11.67 -11.82 13.43
N ALA A 32 -12.51 -11.49 12.44
CA ALA A 32 -12.08 -10.76 11.24
C ALA A 32 -11.54 -9.36 11.60
N GLU A 33 -12.24 -8.63 12.46
CA GLU A 33 -11.81 -7.31 12.92
C GLU A 33 -10.54 -7.38 13.77
N GLN A 34 -10.42 -8.36 14.65
CA GLN A 34 -9.19 -8.56 15.42
C GLN A 34 -7.99 -8.85 14.52
N PHE A 35 -8.19 -9.68 13.48
CA PHE A 35 -7.14 -9.97 12.51
C PHE A 35 -6.76 -8.70 11.73
N ARG A 36 -7.76 -7.96 11.24
CA ARG A 36 -7.56 -6.71 10.51
C ARG A 36 -6.79 -5.68 11.34
N CYS A 37 -7.15 -5.52 12.62
CA CYS A 37 -6.50 -4.58 13.52
C CYS A 37 -5.06 -4.98 13.86
N GLY A 38 -4.68 -6.25 13.70
CA GLY A 38 -3.30 -6.71 13.87
C GLY A 38 -2.30 -5.99 12.97
N GLN A 39 -2.72 -5.44 11.83
CA GLN A 39 -1.86 -4.64 10.97
C GLN A 39 -1.29 -3.39 11.64
N PHE A 40 -1.93 -2.89 12.67
CA PHE A 40 -1.53 -1.69 13.39
C PHE A 40 -0.58 -1.96 14.57
N GLU A 41 -0.40 -3.23 14.95
CA GLU A 41 0.32 -3.59 16.18
C GLU A 41 1.76 -3.06 16.19
N VAL A 42 2.48 -3.14 15.07
CA VAL A 42 3.87 -2.66 14.97
C VAL A 42 3.94 -1.15 15.11
N TYR A 43 3.08 -0.42 14.42
CA TYR A 43 3.02 1.05 14.54
C TYR A 43 2.62 1.48 15.95
N ASP A 44 1.63 0.81 16.56
CA ASP A 44 1.16 1.11 17.91
C ASP A 44 2.27 0.89 18.95
N MET A 45 3.08 -0.17 18.79
CA MET A 45 4.25 -0.40 19.64
C MET A 45 5.33 0.65 19.43
N LEU A 46 5.66 0.97 18.19
CA LEU A 46 6.70 1.95 17.85
C LEU A 46 6.35 3.36 18.31
N THR A 47 5.08 3.75 18.22
CA THR A 47 4.60 5.07 18.62
C THR A 47 4.21 5.17 20.09
N GLY A 48 4.26 4.06 20.84
CA GLY A 48 3.91 4.02 22.24
C GLY A 48 2.40 3.96 22.55
N HIS A 49 1.55 3.75 21.54
CA HIS A 49 0.10 3.57 21.71
C HIS A 49 -0.23 2.22 22.38
N SER A 50 0.63 1.22 22.21
CA SER A 50 0.53 -0.07 22.87
C SER A 50 1.88 -0.48 23.47
N ARG A 51 1.86 -1.41 24.45
CA ARG A 51 3.07 -1.95 25.07
C ARG A 51 4.07 -0.87 25.55
N PRO A 52 3.65 0.09 26.41
CA PRO A 52 4.51 1.20 26.83
C PRO A 52 5.81 0.75 27.49
N GLU A 53 5.84 -0.47 28.05
CA GLU A 53 7.04 -1.09 28.61
C GLU A 53 8.17 -1.33 27.59
N LEU A 54 7.85 -1.33 26.28
CA LEU A 54 8.84 -1.45 25.22
C LEU A 54 9.53 -0.11 24.89
N GLY A 55 9.04 1.00 25.45
CA GLY A 55 9.66 2.31 25.28
C GLY A 55 9.40 2.95 23.90
N GLY A 56 8.29 2.61 23.25
CA GLY A 56 7.87 3.28 22.00
C GLY A 56 7.64 4.77 22.21
N ASP A 57 7.94 5.56 21.17
CA ASP A 57 7.78 7.01 21.15
C ASP A 57 7.33 7.48 19.77
N PRO A 58 6.38 8.44 19.65
CA PRO A 58 5.92 8.95 18.36
C PRO A 58 7.02 9.49 17.44
N SER A 59 8.16 9.89 17.99
CA SER A 59 9.33 10.34 17.21
C SER A 59 10.08 9.22 16.48
N PHE A 60 9.77 7.95 16.75
CA PHE A 60 10.41 6.82 16.07
C PHE A 60 9.89 6.58 14.66
N VAL A 61 8.73 7.13 14.34
CA VAL A 61 8.10 7.03 13.02
C VAL A 61 7.81 8.43 12.51
N ASP A 62 8.48 8.84 11.43
CA ASP A 62 8.22 10.13 10.77
C ASP A 62 7.17 10.02 9.69
N VAL A 63 7.08 8.87 9.03
CA VAL A 63 6.17 8.59 7.92
C VAL A 63 5.64 7.16 8.06
N ILE A 64 4.33 7.00 7.91
CA ILE A 64 3.69 5.68 7.82
C ILE A 64 3.82 5.18 6.38
N GLY A 65 4.56 4.11 6.18
CA GLY A 65 4.66 3.42 4.88
C GLY A 65 3.59 2.34 4.76
N LEU A 66 2.90 2.28 3.64
CA LEU A 66 1.83 1.30 3.43
C LEU A 66 2.07 0.52 2.14
N ASN A 67 2.11 -0.81 2.23
CA ASN A 67 2.21 -1.71 1.09
C ASN A 67 0.82 -2.19 0.71
N TYR A 68 0.34 -1.86 -0.50
CA TYR A 68 -1.01 -2.19 -0.91
C TYR A 68 -1.08 -2.75 -2.33
N TYR A 69 -1.72 -3.91 -2.47
CA TYR A 69 -1.83 -4.69 -3.70
C TYR A 69 -3.25 -5.22 -3.93
N PRO A 70 -3.62 -5.69 -5.14
CA PRO A 70 -4.96 -6.20 -5.45
C PRO A 70 -5.48 -7.30 -4.53
N HIS A 71 -4.60 -8.03 -3.85
CA HIS A 71 -4.95 -9.15 -2.98
C HIS A 71 -4.87 -8.82 -1.48
N ASN A 72 -4.72 -7.54 -1.11
CA ASN A 72 -4.66 -7.12 0.29
C ASN A 72 -6.03 -7.06 0.98
N GLN A 73 -7.08 -7.55 0.32
CA GLN A 73 -8.42 -7.67 0.90
C GLN A 73 -8.92 -9.11 0.73
N TRP A 74 -9.38 -9.73 1.81
CA TRP A 74 -9.86 -11.12 1.76
C TRP A 74 -10.86 -11.40 2.88
N TYR A 75 -11.61 -12.50 2.73
CA TYR A 75 -12.42 -13.04 3.81
C TYR A 75 -11.54 -13.78 4.83
N LEU A 76 -11.80 -13.63 6.12
CA LEU A 76 -11.04 -14.35 7.16
C LEU A 76 -10.96 -15.86 6.82
N ASN A 77 -9.73 -16.38 6.69
CA ASN A 77 -9.49 -17.76 6.21
C ASN A 77 -10.21 -18.09 4.90
N GLY A 78 -10.32 -17.14 3.97
CA GLY A 78 -11.06 -17.30 2.73
C GLY A 78 -10.38 -16.66 1.53
N PRO A 79 -11.10 -16.58 0.40
CA PRO A 79 -10.56 -16.02 -0.83
C PRO A 79 -10.40 -14.49 -0.77
N THR A 80 -9.59 -13.98 -1.67
CA THR A 80 -9.45 -12.54 -1.93
C THR A 80 -10.79 -11.94 -2.34
N ILE A 81 -11.05 -10.73 -1.86
CA ILE A 81 -12.21 -9.91 -2.23
C ILE A 81 -11.79 -9.06 -3.44
N PRO A 82 -12.35 -9.29 -4.63
CA PRO A 82 -12.00 -8.51 -5.81
C PRO A 82 -12.60 -7.11 -5.75
N MET A 83 -11.95 -6.17 -6.44
CA MET A 83 -12.48 -4.82 -6.66
C MET A 83 -13.90 -4.88 -7.24
N GLY A 84 -14.79 -4.04 -6.73
CA GLY A 84 -16.20 -4.01 -7.11
C GLY A 84 -17.10 -5.00 -6.35
N HIS A 85 -16.55 -5.85 -5.51
CA HIS A 85 -17.34 -6.68 -4.59
C HIS A 85 -17.93 -5.81 -3.47
N HIS A 86 -19.13 -6.15 -2.97
CA HIS A 86 -19.83 -5.36 -1.94
C HIS A 86 -19.08 -5.28 -0.60
N GLU A 87 -18.20 -6.24 -0.30
CA GLU A 87 -17.34 -6.24 0.90
C GLU A 87 -15.96 -5.59 0.61
N TYR A 88 -15.71 -5.13 -0.62
CA TYR A 88 -14.46 -4.44 -0.93
C TYR A 88 -14.48 -3.05 -0.32
N ARG A 89 -13.48 -2.75 0.50
CA ARG A 89 -13.32 -1.44 1.12
C ARG A 89 -12.47 -0.54 0.20
N PRO A 90 -12.93 0.65 -0.21
CA PRO A 90 -12.11 1.59 -0.98
C PRO A 90 -10.79 1.90 -0.29
N LEU A 91 -9.70 1.99 -1.07
CA LEU A 91 -8.38 2.32 -0.51
C LEU A 91 -8.39 3.68 0.17
N GLY A 92 -9.11 4.67 -0.37
CA GLY A 92 -9.25 6.00 0.22
C GLY A 92 -9.78 5.96 1.66
N ASP A 93 -10.79 5.10 1.95
CA ASP A 93 -11.31 4.92 3.30
C ASP A 93 -10.28 4.29 4.26
N MET A 94 -9.45 3.39 3.74
CA MET A 94 -8.40 2.76 4.53
C MET A 94 -7.26 3.74 4.83
N LEU A 95 -6.92 4.61 3.87
CA LEU A 95 -5.91 5.66 4.05
C LEU A 95 -6.35 6.71 5.07
N VAL A 96 -7.61 7.13 5.02
CA VAL A 96 -8.18 8.06 6.00
C VAL A 96 -8.16 7.46 7.41
N GLU A 97 -8.53 6.18 7.58
CA GLU A 97 -8.43 5.50 8.88
C GLU A 97 -7.01 5.54 9.45
N VAL A 98 -5.99 5.30 8.61
CA VAL A 98 -4.58 5.36 9.02
C VAL A 98 -4.17 6.79 9.38
N ALA A 99 -4.58 7.78 8.58
CA ALA A 99 -4.31 9.19 8.82
C ALA A 99 -4.89 9.66 10.16
N GLU A 100 -6.15 9.32 10.45
CA GLU A 100 -6.83 9.64 11.70
C GLU A 100 -6.19 8.95 12.92
N ARG A 101 -5.67 7.72 12.72
CA ARG A 101 -5.07 6.94 13.80
C ARG A 101 -3.73 7.49 14.25
N TYR A 102 -2.87 7.92 13.33
CA TYR A 102 -1.47 8.24 13.62
C TYR A 102 -1.14 9.72 13.48
N GLU A 103 -1.97 10.51 12.81
CA GLU A 103 -1.74 11.95 12.55
C GLU A 103 -0.34 12.22 11.96
N LYS A 104 0.08 11.35 11.03
CA LYS A 104 1.38 11.38 10.38
C LYS A 104 1.25 11.35 8.86
N PRO A 105 2.25 11.91 8.14
CA PRO A 105 2.32 11.73 6.69
C PRO A 105 2.33 10.24 6.31
N ILE A 106 1.61 9.91 5.25
CA ILE A 106 1.52 8.56 4.70
C ILE A 106 2.30 8.49 3.38
N TYR A 107 2.97 7.40 3.15
CA TYR A 107 3.62 7.06 1.91
C TYR A 107 3.15 5.67 1.45
N ILE A 108 2.60 5.58 0.24
CA ILE A 108 2.36 4.25 -0.36
C ILE A 108 3.73 3.70 -0.75
N SER A 109 4.31 2.90 0.16
CA SER A 109 5.69 2.41 0.05
C SER A 109 5.86 1.30 -0.96
N GLU A 110 4.77 0.56 -1.25
CA GLU A 110 4.72 -0.39 -2.36
C GLU A 110 3.31 -0.50 -2.92
N THR A 111 3.20 -0.48 -4.24
CA THR A 111 1.98 -0.87 -4.95
C THR A 111 2.30 -1.29 -6.38
N GLY A 112 1.49 -2.18 -6.91
CA GLY A 112 1.61 -2.67 -8.28
C GLY A 112 0.61 -3.76 -8.59
N SER A 113 0.57 -4.16 -9.86
CA SER A 113 -0.25 -5.25 -10.36
C SER A 113 0.49 -5.98 -11.46
N GLU A 114 -0.09 -7.04 -11.99
CA GLU A 114 0.53 -7.91 -12.99
C GLU A 114 -0.20 -7.82 -14.32
N GLY A 115 0.52 -8.07 -15.41
CA GLY A 115 -0.02 -8.16 -16.75
C GLY A 115 -0.65 -6.86 -17.25
N SER A 116 -1.76 -6.97 -17.97
CA SER A 116 -2.48 -5.82 -18.51
C SER A 116 -3.25 -4.99 -17.47
N GLY A 117 -3.37 -5.49 -16.23
CA GLY A 117 -4.01 -4.78 -15.12
C GLY A 117 -3.17 -3.63 -14.54
N ARG A 118 -1.86 -3.58 -14.82
CA ARG A 118 -0.92 -2.60 -14.23
C ARG A 118 -1.37 -1.14 -14.35
N PRO A 119 -1.73 -0.61 -15.53
CA PRO A 119 -2.14 0.80 -15.64
C PRO A 119 -3.48 1.09 -14.95
N ALA A 120 -4.45 0.18 -15.03
CA ALA A 120 -5.74 0.34 -14.37
C ALA A 120 -5.61 0.32 -12.84
N TRP A 121 -4.73 -0.52 -12.31
CA TRP A 121 -4.41 -0.54 -10.88
C TRP A 121 -3.75 0.75 -10.40
N LEU A 122 -2.75 1.25 -11.13
CA LEU A 122 -2.10 2.52 -10.78
C LEU A 122 -3.10 3.67 -10.83
N HIS A 123 -3.96 3.70 -11.85
CA HIS A 123 -5.05 4.67 -11.95
C HIS A 123 -5.93 4.66 -10.71
N TYR A 124 -6.43 3.49 -10.32
CA TYR A 124 -7.24 3.31 -9.12
C TYR A 124 -6.53 3.82 -7.86
N VAL A 125 -5.29 3.38 -7.61
CA VAL A 125 -4.52 3.82 -6.43
C VAL A 125 -4.35 5.34 -6.40
N CYS A 126 -4.04 5.97 -7.54
CA CYS A 126 -3.90 7.42 -7.63
C CYS A 126 -5.22 8.16 -7.37
N ASP A 127 -6.35 7.64 -7.86
CA ASP A 127 -7.67 8.23 -7.60
C ASP A 127 -8.04 8.15 -6.12
N GLU A 128 -7.82 7.01 -5.48
CA GLU A 128 -8.08 6.79 -4.06
C GLU A 128 -7.16 7.65 -3.16
N VAL A 129 -5.91 7.85 -3.58
CA VAL A 129 -4.99 8.77 -2.88
C VAL A 129 -5.52 10.20 -2.95
N ARG A 130 -5.98 10.67 -4.12
CA ARG A 130 -6.57 12.01 -4.24
C ARG A 130 -7.87 12.16 -3.42
N ASP A 131 -8.70 11.12 -3.39
CA ASP A 131 -9.88 11.12 -2.52
C ASP A 131 -9.48 11.29 -1.06
N ALA A 132 -8.56 10.48 -0.56
CA ALA A 132 -8.08 10.57 0.82
C ALA A 132 -7.43 11.94 1.12
N GLN A 133 -6.64 12.51 0.19
CA GLN A 133 -6.08 13.86 0.32
C GLN A 133 -7.19 14.93 0.41
N SER A 134 -8.24 14.80 -0.40
CA SER A 134 -9.39 15.71 -0.35
C SER A 134 -10.14 15.67 0.99
N ARG A 135 -9.99 14.57 1.72
CA ARG A 135 -10.56 14.32 3.05
C ARG A 135 -9.59 14.64 4.19
N GLY A 136 -8.43 15.22 3.87
CA GLY A 136 -7.46 15.72 4.84
C GLY A 136 -6.30 14.78 5.18
N ALA A 137 -6.18 13.61 4.56
CA ALA A 137 -5.02 12.74 4.75
C ALA A 137 -3.77 13.33 4.07
N GLU A 138 -2.67 13.47 4.80
CA GLU A 138 -1.39 13.88 4.23
C GLU A 138 -0.69 12.70 3.57
N ILE A 139 -0.85 12.54 2.25
CA ILE A 139 -0.19 11.47 1.49
C ILE A 139 0.89 12.09 0.63
N ILE A 140 2.16 11.75 0.90
CA ILE A 140 3.35 12.41 0.34
C ILE A 140 3.92 11.73 -0.89
N GLY A 141 3.45 10.54 -1.24
CA GLY A 141 3.94 9.84 -2.44
C GLY A 141 3.43 8.42 -2.62
N ILE A 142 3.68 7.89 -3.81
CA ILE A 142 3.36 6.52 -4.22
C ILE A 142 4.61 5.90 -4.84
N CYS A 143 5.04 4.74 -4.33
CA CYS A 143 6.13 3.96 -4.87
C CYS A 143 5.60 2.77 -5.69
N LEU A 144 5.88 2.78 -6.98
CA LEU A 144 5.57 1.65 -7.84
C LEU A 144 6.57 0.51 -7.59
N TYR A 145 6.06 -0.69 -7.28
CA TYR A 145 6.86 -1.90 -7.12
C TYR A 145 6.22 -3.08 -7.90
N PRO A 146 7.05 -3.86 -8.62
CA PRO A 146 8.46 -3.63 -8.91
C PRO A 146 8.67 -2.69 -10.11
N ILE A 147 9.87 -2.13 -10.24
CA ILE A 147 10.26 -1.36 -11.43
C ILE A 147 10.59 -2.27 -12.62
N THR A 148 11.18 -3.42 -12.34
CA THR A 148 11.52 -4.42 -13.39
C THR A 148 10.76 -5.71 -13.15
N ALA A 149 10.28 -6.34 -14.23
CA ALA A 149 9.74 -7.69 -14.17
C ALA A 149 10.82 -8.67 -13.64
N TYR A 150 10.40 -9.69 -12.91
CA TYR A 150 11.29 -10.61 -12.20
C TYR A 150 10.73 -12.06 -12.21
N PRO A 151 11.57 -13.08 -12.02
CA PRO A 151 11.11 -14.43 -11.77
C PRO A 151 10.46 -14.54 -10.39
N GLY A 152 9.40 -15.34 -10.28
CA GLY A 152 8.70 -15.57 -9.00
C GLY A 152 9.65 -16.10 -7.91
N TRP A 153 9.32 -15.78 -6.66
CA TRP A 153 10.14 -16.18 -5.50
C TRP A 153 10.09 -17.68 -5.22
N ASP A 154 8.92 -18.29 -5.42
CA ASP A 154 8.66 -19.69 -5.11
C ASP A 154 8.72 -20.62 -6.34
N ASN A 155 8.91 -20.03 -7.53
CA ASN A 155 8.88 -20.78 -8.79
C ASN A 155 9.60 -20.00 -9.91
N SER A 156 9.78 -20.64 -11.05
CA SER A 156 10.41 -20.04 -12.24
C SER A 156 9.45 -19.20 -13.11
N ARG A 157 8.22 -18.99 -12.68
CA ARG A 157 7.26 -18.13 -13.42
C ARG A 157 7.78 -16.71 -13.44
N HIS A 158 7.82 -16.10 -14.61
CA HIS A 158 8.10 -14.68 -14.74
C HIS A 158 6.85 -13.85 -14.42
N ALA A 159 6.98 -12.94 -13.45
CA ALA A 159 5.94 -11.97 -13.10
C ALA A 159 6.09 -10.73 -13.97
N GLU A 160 5.13 -10.51 -14.85
CA GLU A 160 5.03 -9.33 -15.71
C GLU A 160 4.46 -8.14 -14.91
N ALA A 161 5.14 -7.75 -13.84
CA ALA A 161 4.66 -6.75 -12.89
C ALA A 161 5.39 -5.40 -13.00
N GLY A 162 6.57 -5.37 -13.61
CA GLY A 162 7.40 -4.17 -13.71
C GLY A 162 6.92 -3.13 -14.73
N LEU A 163 7.42 -1.90 -14.57
CA LEU A 163 7.40 -0.90 -15.64
C LEU A 163 8.29 -1.35 -16.80
N PHE A 164 9.41 -2.01 -16.50
CA PHE A 164 10.30 -2.58 -17.49
C PHE A 164 10.22 -4.10 -17.50
N SER A 165 10.40 -4.67 -18.70
CA SER A 165 10.51 -6.12 -18.90
C SER A 165 11.69 -6.74 -18.15
N THR A 166 11.77 -8.07 -18.10
CA THR A 166 13.05 -8.79 -17.95
C THR A 166 13.98 -8.43 -19.10
N ILE A 167 15.28 -8.74 -18.97
CA ILE A 167 16.25 -8.54 -20.05
C ILE A 167 15.84 -9.42 -21.25
N GLY A 168 15.66 -8.77 -22.41
CA GLY A 168 15.34 -9.43 -23.66
C GLY A 168 16.56 -10.11 -24.30
N SER A 169 16.36 -10.77 -25.44
CA SER A 169 17.44 -11.40 -26.22
C SER A 169 18.40 -10.39 -26.86
N ASP A 170 17.99 -9.13 -26.93
CA ASP A 170 18.79 -7.97 -27.35
C ASP A 170 19.66 -7.37 -26.23
N GLY A 171 19.57 -7.90 -25.01
CA GLY A 171 20.27 -7.40 -23.83
C GLY A 171 19.62 -6.18 -23.16
N GLU A 172 18.46 -5.75 -23.64
CA GLU A 172 17.77 -4.55 -23.20
C GLU A 172 16.52 -4.86 -22.35
N ARG A 173 16.05 -3.86 -21.60
CA ARG A 173 14.76 -3.87 -20.91
C ARG A 173 13.83 -2.89 -21.61
N HIS A 174 12.66 -3.38 -21.96
CA HIS A 174 11.66 -2.58 -22.69
C HIS A 174 10.58 -2.07 -21.73
N PRO A 175 10.20 -0.79 -21.82
CA PRO A 175 9.12 -0.25 -21.02
C PRO A 175 7.77 -0.84 -21.47
N TYR A 176 6.90 -1.14 -20.52
CA TYR A 176 5.51 -1.42 -20.78
C TYR A 176 4.78 -0.10 -21.01
N LEU A 177 4.59 0.29 -22.26
CA LEU A 177 4.10 1.61 -22.65
C LEU A 177 2.77 2.00 -22.00
N PRO A 178 1.75 1.11 -21.89
CA PRO A 178 0.49 1.50 -21.24
C PRO A 178 0.68 1.96 -19.79
N LEU A 179 1.59 1.33 -19.03
CA LEU A 179 1.90 1.76 -17.67
C LEU A 179 2.72 3.06 -17.66
N ALA A 180 3.70 3.19 -18.57
CA ALA A 180 4.50 4.41 -18.68
C ALA A 180 3.62 5.63 -19.00
N ASP A 181 2.63 5.48 -19.90
CA ASP A 181 1.70 6.54 -20.25
C ASP A 181 0.77 6.89 -19.06
N GLU A 182 0.30 5.89 -18.32
CA GLU A 182 -0.49 6.15 -17.12
C GLU A 182 0.31 6.85 -16.03
N ILE A 183 1.59 6.47 -15.82
CA ILE A 183 2.48 7.18 -14.88
C ILE A 183 2.57 8.66 -15.26
N ARG A 184 2.86 8.98 -16.52
CA ARG A 184 2.94 10.39 -16.99
C ARG A 184 1.63 11.13 -16.76
N ARG A 185 0.51 10.51 -17.13
CA ARG A 185 -0.82 11.08 -16.92
C ARG A 185 -1.08 11.39 -15.44
N GLN A 186 -0.74 10.49 -14.54
CA GLN A 186 -0.93 10.71 -13.10
C GLN A 186 0.01 11.80 -12.58
N GLN A 187 1.26 11.84 -13.03
CA GLN A 187 2.19 12.92 -12.68
C GLN A 187 1.66 14.30 -13.08
N ASP A 188 1.09 14.41 -14.30
CA ASP A 188 0.49 15.67 -14.78
C ASP A 188 -0.72 16.08 -13.92
N ILE A 189 -1.56 15.12 -13.53
CA ILE A 189 -2.72 15.39 -12.66
C ILE A 189 -2.27 15.87 -11.27
N PHE A 190 -1.31 15.19 -10.65
CA PHE A 190 -0.80 15.62 -9.33
C PHE A 190 -0.08 16.98 -9.40
N ALA A 191 0.65 17.26 -10.47
CA ALA A 191 1.30 18.55 -10.69
C ALA A 191 0.28 19.70 -10.86
N GLY A 192 -0.88 19.43 -11.44
CA GLY A 192 -1.97 20.40 -11.60
C GLY A 192 -2.78 20.66 -10.33
N LEU A 193 -2.58 19.85 -9.28
CA LEU A 193 -3.22 19.98 -7.97
C LEU A 193 -2.34 20.70 -6.93
N ALA A 194 -1.09 21.00 -7.26
CA ALA A 194 -0.09 21.63 -6.39
C ALA A 194 -0.15 23.16 -6.41
#